data_dccd48eafb2ca95fdc7ce5eb4ec196c3
#
_entry.id   dccd48eafb2ca95fdc7ce5eb4ec196c3
#
_cell.length_a   1.000
_cell.length_b   1.000
_cell.length_c   1.000
_cell.angle_alpha   90.00
_cell.angle_beta   90.00
_cell.angle_gamma   90.00
#
_symmetry.space_group_name_H-M   'P 1'
#
loop_
_entity.id
_entity.type
_entity.pdbx_description
1 polymer ?
#
loop_
_entity_poly.entity_id
_entity_poly.type
_entity_poly.pdbx_seq_one_letter_code
_entity_poly.pdbx_strand_id
1 'polypeptide(L)'
;MESARAFESCIHPAMQADLFRLAYLNKEGGFYADADDMAAKSVEPLRVRRSELILKYGDFGCIGNNFIGAVKNNRIIKYSFQKGLENLGTYFNEGPWFKLGPGHLTTCICYCIRNQVIQNNLLELQKILALNQVEYSKFFHQHLSLPYKSGGKSWYATEYIRDIKSKTANSAS
;
A
#
# COMPACT_ATOMS: atom_id res chain seq x y z
N MET A 1 -3.68 1.77 21.45
CA MET A 1 -3.11 0.51 22.00
C MET A 1 -3.17 -0.63 20.99
N GLU A 2 -4.28 -0.88 20.31
CA GLU A 2 -4.45 -1.95 19.33
C GLU A 2 -3.50 -1.84 18.11
N SER A 3 -3.38 -0.65 17.52
CA SER A 3 -2.50 -0.40 16.37
C SER A 3 -1.00 -0.58 16.69
N ALA A 4 -0.56 -0.29 17.91
CA ALA A 4 0.84 -0.48 18.29
C ALA A 4 1.17 -1.98 18.41
N ARG A 5 0.29 -2.76 19.05
CA ARG A 5 0.44 -4.22 19.13
C ARG A 5 0.41 -4.88 17.75
N ALA A 6 -0.50 -4.42 16.87
CA ALA A 6 -0.56 -4.89 15.49
C ALA A 6 0.73 -4.59 14.73
N PHE A 7 1.32 -3.41 14.90
CA PHE A 7 2.60 -3.05 14.31
C PHE A 7 3.74 -3.95 14.82
N GLU A 8 3.81 -4.22 16.11
CA GLU A 8 4.79 -5.11 16.73
C GLU A 8 4.62 -6.57 16.27
N SER A 9 3.39 -7.00 15.95
CA SER A 9 3.12 -8.35 15.43
C SER A 9 3.52 -8.54 13.97
N CYS A 10 3.78 -7.45 13.23
CA CYS A 10 4.29 -7.54 11.87
C CYS A 10 5.74 -8.05 11.86
N ILE A 11 5.92 -9.30 11.44
CA ILE A 11 7.23 -9.96 11.40
C ILE A 11 8.15 -9.39 10.32
N HIS A 12 7.59 -8.70 9.33
CA HIS A 12 8.32 -8.22 8.17
C HIS A 12 8.31 -6.68 8.11
N PRO A 13 9.47 -6.00 7.95
CA PRO A 13 9.54 -4.55 7.89
C PRO A 13 8.62 -3.92 6.81
N ALA A 14 8.43 -4.60 5.66
CA ALA A 14 7.51 -4.14 4.64
C ALA A 14 6.06 -4.11 5.15
N MET A 15 5.62 -5.13 5.92
CA MET A 15 4.28 -5.13 6.52
C MET A 15 4.12 -4.02 7.56
N GLN A 16 5.18 -3.73 8.31
CA GLN A 16 5.18 -2.60 9.25
C GLN A 16 5.01 -1.27 8.50
N ALA A 17 5.74 -1.08 7.39
CA ALA A 17 5.60 0.10 6.55
C ALA A 17 4.18 0.19 5.92
N ASP A 18 3.64 -0.94 5.45
CA ASP A 18 2.28 -1.02 4.87
C ASP A 18 1.21 -0.65 5.89
N LEU A 19 1.30 -1.19 7.11
CA LEU A 19 0.37 -0.84 8.18
C LEU A 19 0.52 0.62 8.62
N PHE A 20 1.77 1.09 8.75
CA PHE A 20 2.07 2.46 9.16
C PHE A 20 1.49 3.49 8.19
N ARG A 21 1.69 3.32 6.86
CA ARG A 21 1.17 4.26 5.86
C ARG A 21 -0.35 4.39 5.91
N LEU A 22 -1.07 3.28 6.10
CA LEU A 22 -2.53 3.30 6.22
C LEU A 22 -2.98 3.96 7.53
N ALA A 23 -2.34 3.63 8.65
CA ALA A 23 -2.64 4.23 9.95
C ALA A 23 -2.40 5.74 9.95
N TYR A 24 -1.24 6.17 9.43
CA TYR A 24 -0.86 7.58 9.36
C TYR A 24 -1.80 8.38 8.47
N LEU A 25 -2.02 7.92 7.23
CA LEU A 25 -2.90 8.60 6.28
C LEU A 25 -4.36 8.67 6.78
N ASN A 26 -4.83 7.62 7.47
CA ASN A 26 -6.16 7.67 8.09
C ASN A 26 -6.24 8.74 9.17
N LYS A 27 -5.21 8.86 10.01
CA LYS A 27 -5.20 9.76 11.15
C LYS A 27 -4.91 11.21 10.77
N GLU A 28 -3.92 11.43 9.91
CA GLU A 28 -3.39 12.76 9.61
C GLU A 28 -3.70 13.22 8.18
N GLY A 29 -3.91 12.30 7.24
CA GLY A 29 -3.95 12.60 5.81
C GLY A 29 -2.57 12.94 5.25
N GLY A 30 -2.54 13.56 4.08
CA GLY A 30 -1.31 13.99 3.41
C GLY A 30 -0.86 13.04 2.32
N PHE A 31 0.45 13.00 2.07
CA PHE A 31 1.07 12.14 1.06
C PHE A 31 2.06 11.20 1.71
N TYR A 32 2.00 9.94 1.33
CA TYR A 32 3.01 8.93 1.61
C TYR A 32 3.76 8.60 0.31
N ALA A 33 5.06 8.48 0.41
CA ALA A 33 5.92 7.91 -0.63
C ALA A 33 6.95 6.98 0.01
N ASP A 34 7.32 5.91 -0.68
CA ASP A 34 8.37 5.01 -0.22
C ASP A 34 9.72 5.74 -0.15
N ALA A 35 10.59 5.31 0.76
CA ALA A 35 11.89 5.96 1.00
C ALA A 35 12.85 5.90 -0.20
N ASP A 36 12.59 5.03 -1.16
CA ASP A 36 13.33 4.89 -2.41
C ASP A 36 12.68 5.62 -3.60
N ASP A 37 11.60 6.34 -3.35
CA ASP A 37 10.98 7.24 -4.32
C ASP A 37 11.41 8.68 -4.02
N MET A 38 12.23 9.26 -4.90
CA MET A 38 12.75 10.61 -4.72
C MET A 38 11.81 11.64 -5.33
N ALA A 39 11.40 12.63 -4.55
CA ALA A 39 10.63 13.75 -5.06
C ALA A 39 11.44 14.57 -6.08
N ALA A 40 10.96 14.65 -7.32
CA ALA A 40 11.54 15.45 -8.39
C ALA A 40 10.91 16.85 -8.46
N LYS A 41 9.68 16.98 -8.05
CA LYS A 41 8.92 18.25 -8.04
C LYS A 41 7.95 18.29 -6.85
N SER A 42 7.48 19.50 -6.55
CA SER A 42 6.41 19.69 -5.56
C SER A 42 5.14 18.91 -5.92
N VAL A 43 4.52 18.30 -4.93
CA VAL A 43 3.21 17.62 -5.04
C VAL A 43 2.03 18.57 -4.89
N GLU A 44 2.27 19.87 -4.69
CA GLU A 44 1.22 20.89 -4.56
C GLU A 44 0.20 20.87 -5.70
N PRO A 45 0.59 20.67 -6.99
CA PRO A 45 -0.38 20.53 -8.08
C PRO A 45 -1.34 19.34 -7.91
N LEU A 46 -0.97 18.30 -7.17
CA LEU A 46 -1.85 17.18 -6.83
C LEU A 46 -2.82 17.56 -5.72
N ARG A 47 -2.34 18.31 -4.72
CA ARG A 47 -3.14 18.74 -3.56
C ARG A 47 -4.30 19.63 -3.97
N VAL A 48 -4.12 20.52 -4.95
CA VAL A 48 -5.15 21.47 -5.39
C VAL A 48 -6.23 20.85 -6.29
N ARG A 49 -6.09 19.59 -6.71
CA ARG A 49 -7.07 18.90 -7.60
C ARG A 49 -8.38 18.52 -6.93
N ARG A 50 -8.59 18.86 -5.67
CA ARG A 50 -9.79 18.51 -4.87
C ARG A 50 -10.10 17.02 -4.78
N SER A 51 -9.12 16.16 -5.09
CA SER A 51 -9.27 14.73 -4.91
C SER A 51 -9.10 14.39 -3.43
N GLU A 52 -9.98 13.53 -2.91
CA GLU A 52 -9.89 13.05 -1.52
C GLU A 52 -8.93 11.86 -1.39
N LEU A 53 -8.69 11.17 -2.51
CA LEU A 53 -7.77 10.04 -2.59
C LEU A 53 -6.98 10.12 -3.90
N ILE A 54 -5.66 10.04 -3.80
CA ILE A 54 -4.75 10.02 -4.94
C ILE A 54 -3.94 8.73 -4.86
N LEU A 55 -4.01 7.96 -5.92
CA LEU A 55 -3.42 6.64 -6.05
C LEU A 55 -2.48 6.60 -7.24
N LYS A 56 -1.59 5.64 -7.26
CA LYS A 56 -0.75 5.34 -8.42
C LYS A 56 -1.04 3.94 -8.92
N TYR A 57 -1.16 3.78 -10.23
CA TYR A 57 -1.15 2.45 -10.83
C TYR A 57 0.22 1.79 -10.62
N GLY A 58 0.21 0.63 -10.03
CA GLY A 58 1.37 -0.24 -9.91
C GLY A 58 1.49 -1.20 -11.09
N ASP A 59 2.43 -2.11 -10.99
CA ASP A 59 2.61 -3.17 -11.96
C ASP A 59 1.47 -4.19 -11.88
N PHE A 60 1.27 -4.96 -12.95
CA PHE A 60 0.27 -6.03 -13.02
C PHE A 60 -1.18 -5.61 -12.81
N GLY A 61 -1.53 -4.35 -13.08
CA GLY A 61 -2.90 -3.83 -12.94
C GLY A 61 -3.35 -3.59 -11.51
N CYS A 62 -2.44 -3.61 -10.54
CA CYS A 62 -2.71 -3.31 -9.15
C CYS A 62 -2.62 -1.82 -8.85
N ILE A 63 -3.10 -1.41 -7.70
CA ILE A 63 -2.79 -0.10 -7.13
C ILE A 63 -1.48 -0.22 -6.34
N GLY A 64 -0.49 0.58 -6.72
CA GLY A 64 0.77 0.65 -5.99
C GLY A 64 0.55 1.30 -4.63
N ASN A 65 1.15 0.72 -3.60
CA ASN A 65 1.09 1.29 -2.26
C ASN A 65 2.35 2.11 -1.89
N ASN A 66 3.30 2.22 -2.83
CA ASN A 66 4.49 3.06 -2.69
C ASN A 66 4.18 4.57 -2.73
N PHE A 67 3.02 4.96 -3.25
CA PHE A 67 2.55 6.34 -3.23
C PHE A 67 1.05 6.41 -3.01
N ILE A 68 0.63 7.16 -1.99
CA ILE A 68 -0.77 7.39 -1.65
C ILE A 68 -0.92 8.83 -1.16
N GLY A 69 -1.84 9.60 -1.73
CA GLY A 69 -2.31 10.85 -1.18
C GLY A 69 -3.73 10.69 -0.65
N ALA A 70 -4.02 11.14 0.56
CA ALA A 70 -5.36 11.04 1.12
C ALA A 70 -5.70 12.24 2.01
N VAL A 71 -6.97 12.62 2.04
CA VAL A 71 -7.48 13.50 3.10
C VAL A 71 -7.60 12.72 4.41
N LYS A 72 -7.48 13.41 5.52
CA LYS A 72 -7.71 12.82 6.85
C LYS A 72 -9.07 12.14 6.93
N ASN A 73 -9.13 10.97 7.56
CA ASN A 73 -10.32 10.13 7.68
C ASN A 73 -10.93 9.71 6.33
N ASN A 74 -10.12 9.61 5.26
CA ASN A 74 -10.59 9.08 3.99
C ASN A 74 -11.21 7.69 4.19
N ARG A 75 -12.43 7.47 3.68
CA ARG A 75 -13.23 6.26 3.92
C ARG A 75 -12.55 4.99 3.40
N ILE A 76 -11.88 5.07 2.24
CA ILE A 76 -11.18 3.92 1.64
C ILE A 76 -9.93 3.58 2.45
N ILE A 77 -9.15 4.58 2.84
CA ILE A 77 -7.96 4.38 3.68
C ILE A 77 -8.35 3.81 5.05
N LYS A 78 -9.40 4.36 5.66
CA LYS A 78 -9.94 3.85 6.93
C LYS A 78 -10.36 2.39 6.82
N TYR A 79 -11.10 2.04 5.76
CA TYR A 79 -11.52 0.67 5.50
C TYR A 79 -10.32 -0.26 5.27
N SER A 80 -9.36 0.16 4.45
CA SER A 80 -8.13 -0.61 4.20
C SER A 80 -7.31 -0.84 5.47
N PHE A 81 -7.22 0.17 6.33
CA PHE A 81 -6.54 0.04 7.62
C PHE A 81 -7.24 -0.97 8.55
N GLN A 82 -8.57 -0.87 8.69
CA GLN A 82 -9.35 -1.78 9.52
C GLN A 82 -9.25 -3.23 9.01
N LYS A 83 -9.38 -3.45 7.71
CA LYS A 83 -9.21 -4.77 7.09
C LYS A 83 -7.79 -5.30 7.21
N GLY A 84 -6.78 -4.42 7.16
CA GLY A 84 -5.40 -4.79 7.43
C GLY A 84 -5.17 -5.31 8.84
N LEU A 85 -5.79 -4.70 9.85
CA LEU A 85 -5.76 -5.18 11.24
C LEU A 85 -6.42 -6.56 11.37
N GLU A 86 -7.58 -6.76 10.73
CA GLU A 86 -8.27 -8.05 10.71
C GLU A 86 -7.39 -9.14 10.06
N ASN A 87 -6.75 -8.84 8.92
CA ASN A 87 -5.88 -9.79 8.21
C ASN A 87 -4.66 -10.22 9.05
N LEU A 88 -4.14 -9.35 9.91
CA LEU A 88 -3.03 -9.71 10.80
C LEU A 88 -3.45 -10.73 11.86
N GLY A 89 -4.73 -10.71 12.29
CA GLY A 89 -5.30 -11.67 13.23
C GLY A 89 -5.67 -13.02 12.61
N THR A 90 -5.61 -13.15 11.28
CA THR A 90 -6.00 -14.39 10.59
C THR A 90 -4.79 -15.24 10.24
N TYR A 91 -4.95 -16.57 10.37
CA TYR A 91 -3.94 -17.58 9.98
C TYR A 91 -3.83 -17.78 8.46
N PHE A 92 -4.28 -16.83 7.64
CA PHE A 92 -4.10 -16.93 6.20
C PHE A 92 -2.62 -16.96 5.86
N ASN A 93 -2.21 -18.01 5.18
CA ASN A 93 -0.83 -18.23 4.71
C ASN A 93 -0.49 -17.39 3.47
N GLU A 94 -1.17 -16.25 3.33
CA GLU A 94 -0.91 -15.28 2.26
C GLU A 94 0.32 -14.45 2.61
N GLY A 95 1.17 -14.26 1.61
CA GLY A 95 2.36 -13.42 1.76
C GLY A 95 2.03 -11.96 2.11
N PRO A 96 3.06 -11.18 2.51
CA PRO A 96 2.91 -9.76 2.88
C PRO A 96 2.14 -8.92 1.86
N TRP A 97 2.27 -9.28 0.58
CA TRP A 97 1.66 -8.58 -0.54
C TRP A 97 0.13 -8.55 -0.47
N PHE A 98 -0.49 -9.69 -0.09
CA PHE A 98 -1.95 -9.78 0.06
C PHE A 98 -2.45 -9.41 1.46
N LYS A 99 -1.61 -9.55 2.50
CA LYS A 99 -2.03 -9.21 3.86
C LYS A 99 -2.17 -7.71 4.11
N LEU A 100 -1.23 -6.91 3.65
CA LEU A 100 -1.17 -5.47 3.89
C LEU A 100 -0.67 -4.66 2.67
N GLY A 101 -0.01 -5.32 1.72
CA GLY A 101 0.66 -4.70 0.59
C GLY A 101 -0.29 -4.27 -0.55
N PRO A 102 0.25 -4.13 -1.78
CA PRO A 102 -0.51 -3.65 -2.94
C PRO A 102 -1.76 -4.48 -3.26
N GLY A 103 -1.70 -5.80 -3.08
CA GLY A 103 -2.84 -6.69 -3.30
C GLY A 103 -3.98 -6.41 -2.34
N HIS A 104 -3.67 -6.25 -1.04
CA HIS A 104 -4.64 -5.85 -0.03
C HIS A 104 -5.29 -4.50 -0.35
N LEU A 105 -4.48 -3.48 -0.63
CA LEU A 105 -4.96 -2.14 -0.95
C LEU A 105 -5.88 -2.16 -2.18
N THR A 106 -5.47 -2.85 -3.24
CA THR A 106 -6.26 -2.99 -4.47
C THR A 106 -7.61 -3.63 -4.19
N THR A 107 -7.64 -4.74 -3.43
CA THR A 107 -8.87 -5.43 -3.07
C THR A 107 -9.82 -4.52 -2.28
N CYS A 108 -9.30 -3.78 -1.30
CA CYS A 108 -10.10 -2.84 -0.51
C CYS A 108 -10.68 -1.71 -1.36
N ILE A 109 -9.89 -1.15 -2.29
CA ILE A 109 -10.35 -0.10 -3.21
C ILE A 109 -11.43 -0.64 -4.13
N CYS A 110 -11.22 -1.81 -4.75
CA CYS A 110 -12.22 -2.45 -5.62
C CYS A 110 -13.53 -2.69 -4.88
N TYR A 111 -13.47 -3.19 -3.64
CA TYR A 111 -14.65 -3.40 -2.80
C TYR A 111 -15.40 -2.08 -2.52
N CYS A 112 -14.67 -1.03 -2.15
CA CYS A 112 -15.27 0.28 -1.88
C CYS A 112 -15.90 0.90 -3.13
N ILE A 113 -15.22 0.82 -4.29
CA ILE A 113 -15.75 1.32 -5.57
C ILE A 113 -17.01 0.56 -5.96
N ARG A 114 -16.97 -0.78 -5.89
CA ARG A 114 -18.15 -1.61 -6.18
C ARG A 114 -19.35 -1.20 -5.33
N ASN A 115 -19.16 -0.96 -4.06
CA ASN A 115 -20.26 -0.56 -3.17
C ASN A 115 -20.81 0.82 -3.52
N GLN A 116 -19.96 1.79 -3.92
CA GLN A 116 -20.45 3.10 -4.40
C GLN A 116 -21.27 2.96 -5.68
N VAL A 117 -20.82 2.13 -6.62
CA VAL A 117 -21.56 1.84 -7.86
C VAL A 117 -22.92 1.21 -7.55
N ILE A 118 -22.97 0.19 -6.67
CA ILE A 118 -24.22 -0.47 -6.27
C ILE A 118 -25.19 0.53 -5.61
N GLN A 119 -24.67 1.45 -4.79
CA GLN A 119 -25.47 2.48 -4.13
C GLN A 119 -25.80 3.67 -5.04
N ASN A 120 -25.43 3.61 -6.32
CA ASN A 120 -25.60 4.70 -7.30
C ASN A 120 -24.99 6.04 -6.86
N ASN A 121 -23.90 5.99 -6.08
CA ASN A 121 -23.20 7.17 -5.57
C ASN A 121 -21.93 7.45 -6.36
N LEU A 122 -22.07 7.70 -7.65
CA LEU A 122 -20.96 7.88 -8.59
C LEU A 122 -20.14 9.15 -8.33
N LEU A 123 -20.72 10.16 -7.66
CA LEU A 123 -20.02 11.39 -7.31
C LEU A 123 -18.81 11.14 -6.39
N GLU A 124 -18.88 10.12 -5.53
CA GLU A 124 -17.76 9.74 -4.67
C GLU A 124 -16.56 9.22 -5.48
N LEU A 125 -16.80 8.62 -6.64
CA LEU A 125 -15.73 8.12 -7.50
C LEU A 125 -14.93 9.25 -8.14
N GLN A 126 -15.54 10.41 -8.38
CA GLN A 126 -14.87 11.60 -8.93
C GLN A 126 -13.84 12.20 -7.96
N LYS A 127 -13.90 11.82 -6.69
CA LYS A 127 -12.93 12.24 -5.67
C LYS A 127 -11.65 11.40 -5.66
N ILE A 128 -11.58 10.36 -6.50
CA ILE A 128 -10.42 9.48 -6.63
C ILE A 128 -9.65 9.86 -7.88
N LEU A 129 -8.38 10.19 -7.72
CA LEU A 129 -7.44 10.42 -8.80
C LEU A 129 -6.46 9.24 -8.86
N ALA A 130 -6.41 8.55 -9.98
CA ALA A 130 -5.42 7.50 -10.22
C ALA A 130 -4.38 7.99 -11.23
N LEU A 131 -3.13 8.09 -10.80
CA LEU A 131 -2.01 8.50 -11.62
C LEU A 131 -1.44 7.27 -12.36
N ASN A 132 -1.29 7.38 -13.67
CA ASN A 132 -0.50 6.41 -14.41
C ASN A 132 1.02 6.67 -14.23
N GLN A 133 1.86 5.77 -14.74
CA GLN A 133 3.30 5.87 -14.60
C GLN A 133 3.87 7.18 -15.17
N VAL A 134 3.36 7.66 -16.30
CA VAL A 134 3.82 8.91 -16.93
C VAL A 134 3.45 10.14 -16.09
N GLU A 135 2.26 10.14 -15.51
CA GLU A 135 1.82 11.22 -14.62
C GLU A 135 2.61 11.23 -13.32
N TYR A 136 2.84 10.05 -12.74
CA TYR A 136 3.61 9.91 -11.51
C TYR A 136 5.06 10.34 -11.68
N SER A 137 5.72 9.94 -12.77
CA SER A 137 7.12 10.28 -13.03
C SER A 137 7.39 11.78 -13.22
N LYS A 138 6.33 12.60 -13.38
CA LYS A 138 6.46 14.06 -13.34
C LYS A 138 6.79 14.60 -11.95
N PHE A 139 6.49 13.84 -10.90
CA PHE A 139 6.66 14.23 -9.50
C PHE A 139 7.74 13.44 -8.78
N PHE A 140 7.96 12.17 -9.17
CA PHE A 140 8.86 11.27 -8.47
C PHE A 140 9.75 10.46 -9.42
N HIS A 141 10.99 10.27 -9.01
CA HIS A 141 11.87 9.23 -9.55
C HIS A 141 11.75 8.00 -8.64
N GLN A 142 11.30 6.88 -9.22
CA GLN A 142 11.00 5.67 -8.49
C GLN A 142 12.20 4.74 -8.35
N HIS A 143 12.13 3.91 -7.31
CA HIS A 143 12.97 2.73 -7.13
C HIS A 143 14.45 3.04 -7.26
N LEU A 144 14.90 4.11 -6.63
CA LEU A 144 16.31 4.41 -6.56
C LEU A 144 17.09 3.22 -6.02
N SER A 145 18.23 2.94 -6.64
CA SER A 145 19.15 1.94 -6.13
C SER A 145 19.81 2.45 -4.86
N LEU A 146 19.30 1.98 -3.73
CA LEU A 146 19.84 2.31 -2.42
C LEU A 146 20.73 1.17 -1.90
N PRO A 147 21.83 1.49 -1.20
CA PRO A 147 22.82 0.48 -0.77
C PRO A 147 22.25 -0.70 0.02
N TYR A 148 21.19 -0.48 0.80
CA TYR A 148 20.56 -1.55 1.58
C TYR A 148 19.85 -2.60 0.71
N LYS A 149 19.46 -2.26 -0.53
CA LYS A 149 18.80 -3.20 -1.46
C LYS A 149 19.76 -4.21 -2.06
N SER A 150 21.04 -3.86 -2.23
CA SER A 150 22.05 -4.74 -2.80
C SER A 150 22.56 -5.80 -1.82
N GLY A 151 22.31 -5.66 -0.50
CA GLY A 151 22.78 -6.55 0.56
C GLY A 151 21.84 -7.70 0.92
N GLY A 152 20.90 -8.10 0.08
CA GLY A 152 19.92 -9.16 0.39
C GLY A 152 18.85 -8.76 1.43
N LYS A 153 18.81 -7.49 1.82
CA LYS A 153 17.84 -6.92 2.76
C LYS A 153 16.57 -6.42 2.07
N SER A 154 16.46 -6.58 0.75
CA SER A 154 15.22 -6.33 0.02
C SER A 154 14.16 -7.32 0.48
N TRP A 155 12.95 -6.86 0.77
CA TRP A 155 11.83 -7.72 1.14
C TRP A 155 11.55 -8.80 0.08
N TYR A 156 11.81 -8.52 -1.20
CA TYR A 156 11.74 -9.47 -2.32
C TYR A 156 12.69 -10.64 -2.15
N ALA A 157 13.92 -10.38 -1.76
CA ALA A 157 14.92 -11.44 -1.54
C ALA A 157 14.57 -12.32 -0.34
N THR A 158 13.99 -11.73 0.70
CA THR A 158 13.58 -12.45 1.92
C THR A 158 12.37 -13.35 1.70
N GLU A 159 11.42 -12.93 0.89
CA GLU A 159 10.23 -13.70 0.56
C GLU A 159 10.57 -14.88 -0.37
N TYR A 160 11.39 -14.65 -1.37
CA TYR A 160 11.89 -15.69 -2.28
C TYR A 160 12.70 -16.77 -1.55
N ILE A 161 13.56 -16.39 -0.62
CA ILE A 161 14.36 -17.33 0.18
C ILE A 161 13.48 -18.15 1.13
N ARG A 162 12.41 -17.58 1.69
CA ARG A 162 11.45 -18.33 2.53
C ARG A 162 10.66 -19.34 1.72
N ASP A 163 10.21 -18.99 0.53
CA ASP A 163 9.45 -19.88 -0.35
C ASP A 163 10.30 -21.07 -0.80
N ILE A 164 11.59 -20.86 -1.09
CA ILE A 164 12.51 -21.93 -1.41
C ILE A 164 12.72 -22.84 -0.19
N LYS A 165 12.96 -22.28 1.00
CA LYS A 165 13.17 -23.06 2.21
C LYS A 165 11.95 -23.88 2.63
N SER A 166 10.73 -23.35 2.46
CA SER A 166 9.49 -24.09 2.74
C SER A 166 9.28 -25.25 1.75
N LYS A 167 9.58 -25.04 0.48
CA LYS A 167 9.47 -26.08 -0.57
C LYS A 167 10.52 -27.18 -0.40
N THR A 168 11.74 -26.85 0.00
CA THR A 168 12.80 -27.84 0.24
C THR A 168 12.57 -28.65 1.54
N ALA A 169 11.96 -28.06 2.57
CA ALA A 169 11.60 -28.78 3.78
C ALA A 169 10.47 -29.81 3.55
N ASN A 170 9.51 -29.48 2.66
CA ASN A 170 8.39 -30.39 2.33
C ASN A 170 8.76 -31.48 1.31
N SER A 171 9.91 -31.37 0.64
CA SER A 171 10.40 -32.40 -0.30
C SER A 171 11.37 -33.39 0.36
N ALA A 172 11.71 -33.20 1.64
CA ALA A 172 12.59 -34.05 2.42
C ALA A 172 11.84 -34.89 3.50
N SER A 173 10.52 -34.82 3.51
CA SER A 173 9.59 -35.63 4.29
C SER A 173 8.83 -36.59 3.39
#